data_b47d73d2ddfca184aafdb2d7ed4cb85b
#
_entry.id   b47d73d2ddfca184aafdb2d7ed4cb85b
#
_cell.length_a   1.000
_cell.length_b   1.000
_cell.length_c   1.000
_cell.angle_alpha   90.00
_cell.angle_beta   90.00
_cell.angle_gamma   90.00
#
_symmetry.space_group_name_H-M   'P 1'
#
loop_
_entity.id
_entity.type
_entity.pdbx_description
1 polymer ?
#
loop_
_entity_poly.entity_id
_entity_poly.type
_entity_poly.pdbx_seq_one_letter_code
_entity_poly.pdbx_strand_id
1 'polypeptide(L)'
;MLLTGNHTVTYIQGTIRFPVVKMNDDAVFHALADASRRQLLDRLHRKNGQTLGELCAGLDMTRQAVAKHLAVLEEAALVSWKRQGREKLHFINPVPINQIAERWIRKFERRHLAALSALKTKLEGEGRD
;
A
#
# COMPACT_ATOMS: atom_id res chain seq x y z
N MET A 1 -12.46 21.51 -8.58
CA MET A 1 -12.96 20.44 -9.42
C MET A 1 -12.74 19.11 -8.75
N LEU A 2 -13.78 18.36 -8.62
CA LEU A 2 -13.68 17.03 -8.05
C LEU A 2 -13.36 16.03 -9.13
N LEU A 3 -12.22 15.42 -8.99
CA LEU A 3 -11.86 14.29 -9.84
C LEU A 3 -12.45 13.04 -9.22
N THR A 4 -13.62 12.66 -9.69
CA THR A 4 -14.31 11.48 -9.21
C THR A 4 -14.06 10.27 -10.09
N GLY A 5 -13.30 10.45 -11.15
CA GLY A 5 -12.97 9.36 -12.05
C GLY A 5 -11.83 8.49 -11.56
N ASN A 6 -11.46 7.54 -12.36
CA ASN A 6 -10.31 6.69 -12.12
C ASN A 6 -9.14 7.14 -12.97
N HIS A 7 -7.95 7.16 -12.39
CA HIS A 7 -6.73 7.28 -13.17
C HIS A 7 -6.39 5.95 -13.81
N THR A 8 -5.87 6.04 -15.02
CA THR A 8 -5.35 4.88 -15.71
C THR A 8 -3.83 4.93 -15.64
N VAL A 9 -3.25 3.91 -15.06
CA VAL A 9 -1.80 3.76 -14.95
C VAL A 9 -1.38 2.57 -15.77
N THR A 10 -0.40 2.76 -16.65
CA THR A 10 0.10 1.69 -17.50
C THR A 10 1.27 0.99 -16.83
N TYR A 11 1.15 -0.32 -16.72
CA TYR A 11 2.20 -1.19 -16.21
C TYR A 11 2.70 -2.11 -17.32
N ILE A 12 3.79 -2.84 -17.05
CA ILE A 12 4.35 -3.79 -18.00
C ILE A 12 3.32 -4.82 -18.46
N GLN A 13 2.37 -5.17 -17.60
CA GLN A 13 1.36 -6.20 -17.88
C GLN A 13 0.01 -5.62 -18.31
N GLY A 14 -0.07 -4.34 -18.58
CA GLY A 14 -1.31 -3.71 -19.04
C GLY A 14 -1.68 -2.46 -18.27
N THR A 15 -2.94 -2.08 -18.41
CA THR A 15 -3.48 -0.87 -17.80
C THR A 15 -4.33 -1.23 -16.58
N ILE A 16 -4.01 -0.64 -15.45
CA ILE A 16 -4.74 -0.81 -14.20
C ILE A 16 -5.39 0.51 -13.83
N ARG A 17 -6.65 0.46 -13.41
CA ARG A 17 -7.36 1.65 -12.96
C ARG A 17 -7.20 1.82 -11.46
N PHE A 18 -6.76 3.00 -11.07
CA PHE A 18 -6.73 3.40 -9.67
C PHE A 18 -7.76 4.49 -9.43
N PRO A 19 -8.51 4.43 -8.32
CA PRO A 19 -9.42 5.51 -8.00
C PRO A 19 -8.63 6.80 -7.77
N VAL A 20 -9.18 7.90 -8.30
CA VAL A 20 -8.62 9.23 -8.05
C VAL A 20 -9.15 9.69 -6.72
N VAL A 21 -8.51 9.25 -5.66
CA VAL A 21 -8.88 9.58 -4.29
C VAL A 21 -7.71 10.30 -3.65
N LYS A 22 -8.01 11.37 -2.93
CA LYS A 22 -7.02 11.97 -2.06
C LYS A 22 -6.61 10.90 -1.05
N MET A 23 -5.33 10.57 -1.01
CA MET A 23 -4.85 9.54 -0.10
C MET A 23 -5.06 9.96 1.33
N ASN A 24 -5.79 9.13 2.06
CA ASN A 24 -6.07 9.31 3.46
C ASN A 24 -5.25 8.31 4.24
N ASP A 25 -4.24 8.78 4.95
CA ASP A 25 -3.34 7.94 5.73
C ASP A 25 -4.11 7.13 6.77
N ASP A 26 -5.11 7.73 7.40
CA ASP A 26 -5.91 7.03 8.41
C ASP A 26 -6.68 5.86 7.81
N ALA A 27 -7.20 6.02 6.60
CA ALA A 27 -7.85 4.92 5.90
C ALA A 27 -6.88 3.78 5.60
N VAL A 28 -5.64 4.12 5.25
CA VAL A 28 -4.59 3.13 5.01
C VAL A 28 -4.26 2.38 6.29
N PHE A 29 -4.04 3.09 7.38
CA PHE A 29 -3.75 2.46 8.68
C PHE A 29 -4.91 1.59 9.16
N HIS A 30 -6.14 2.08 9.00
CA HIS A 30 -7.33 1.29 9.34
C HIS A 30 -7.38 -0.01 8.52
N ALA A 31 -7.15 0.08 7.22
CA ALA A 31 -7.15 -1.10 6.36
C ALA A 31 -6.06 -2.09 6.74
N LEU A 32 -4.87 -1.61 7.12
CA LEU A 32 -3.75 -2.45 7.51
C LEU A 32 -3.86 -3.00 8.93
N ALA A 33 -4.76 -2.47 9.75
CA ALA A 33 -4.91 -2.89 11.14
C ALA A 33 -5.52 -4.29 11.31
N ASP A 34 -6.06 -4.86 10.27
CA ASP A 34 -6.74 -6.16 10.31
C ASP A 34 -5.85 -7.24 9.68
N ALA A 35 -5.65 -8.34 10.40
CA ALA A 35 -4.79 -9.43 9.94
C ALA A 35 -5.31 -10.09 8.66
N SER A 36 -6.62 -10.22 8.51
CA SER A 36 -7.21 -10.81 7.31
C SER A 36 -6.97 -9.94 6.08
N ARG A 37 -7.06 -8.64 6.24
CA ARG A 37 -6.77 -7.72 5.14
C ARG A 37 -5.30 -7.74 4.76
N ARG A 38 -4.40 -7.80 5.72
CA ARG A 38 -2.97 -7.97 5.42
C ARG A 38 -2.70 -9.28 4.69
N GLN A 39 -3.40 -10.34 5.07
CA GLN A 39 -3.28 -11.65 4.40
C GLN A 39 -3.70 -11.56 2.92
N LEU A 40 -4.76 -10.82 2.64
CA LEU A 40 -5.21 -10.59 1.26
C LEU A 40 -4.16 -9.79 0.46
N LEU A 41 -3.58 -8.78 1.07
CA LEU A 41 -2.49 -8.02 0.43
C LEU A 41 -1.27 -8.91 0.16
N ASP A 42 -0.92 -9.78 1.08
CA ASP A 42 0.18 -10.72 0.89
C ASP A 42 -0.10 -11.68 -0.26
N ARG A 43 -1.34 -12.13 -0.41
CA ARG A 43 -1.74 -12.97 -1.52
C ARG A 43 -1.60 -12.25 -2.86
N LEU A 44 -2.05 -11.01 -2.92
CA LEU A 44 -1.92 -10.20 -4.12
C LEU A 44 -0.46 -9.88 -4.43
N HIS A 45 0.36 -9.70 -3.39
CA HIS A 45 1.79 -9.49 -3.58
C HIS A 45 2.45 -10.71 -4.21
N ARG A 46 2.06 -11.91 -3.79
CA ARG A 46 2.59 -13.16 -4.35
C ARG A 46 2.11 -13.41 -5.77
N LYS A 47 0.83 -13.16 -6.02
CA LYS A 47 0.22 -13.30 -7.36
C LYS A 47 -0.77 -12.18 -7.56
N ASN A 48 -0.36 -11.19 -8.30
CA ASN A 48 -1.22 -10.04 -8.63
C ASN A 48 -2.26 -10.44 -9.67
N GLY A 49 -3.40 -9.75 -9.68
CA GLY A 49 -4.44 -10.01 -10.67
C GLY A 49 -5.31 -11.22 -10.36
N GLN A 50 -5.77 -11.34 -9.13
CA GLN A 50 -6.63 -12.46 -8.71
C GLN A 50 -8.09 -12.06 -8.65
N THR A 51 -8.96 -13.02 -8.97
CA THR A 51 -10.40 -12.89 -8.78
C THR A 51 -10.75 -13.06 -7.31
N LEU A 52 -11.98 -12.67 -6.94
CA LEU A 52 -12.49 -12.91 -5.59
C LEU A 52 -12.44 -14.41 -5.25
N GLY A 53 -12.82 -15.27 -6.19
CA GLY A 53 -12.79 -16.72 -5.97
C GLY A 53 -11.39 -17.23 -5.69
N GLU A 54 -10.39 -16.75 -6.43
CA GLU A 54 -9.00 -17.13 -6.21
C GLU A 54 -8.49 -16.64 -4.85
N LEU A 55 -8.87 -15.43 -4.46
CA LEU A 55 -8.48 -14.87 -3.18
C LEU A 55 -9.14 -15.60 -2.00
N CYS A 56 -10.32 -16.18 -2.19
CA CYS A 56 -11.01 -16.96 -1.16
C CYS A 56 -10.39 -18.33 -0.93
N ALA A 57 -9.69 -18.86 -1.92
CA ALA A 57 -9.17 -20.22 -1.87
C ALA A 57 -8.16 -20.38 -0.73
N GLY A 58 -8.41 -21.34 0.16
CA GLY A 58 -7.52 -21.63 1.28
C GLY A 58 -7.61 -20.65 2.44
N LEU A 59 -8.51 -19.69 2.41
CA LEU A 59 -8.75 -18.79 3.53
C LEU A 59 -9.90 -19.32 4.39
N ASP A 60 -9.75 -19.19 5.69
CA ASP A 60 -10.79 -19.56 6.65
C ASP A 60 -11.75 -18.38 6.84
N MET A 61 -12.35 -17.96 5.75
CA MET A 61 -13.30 -16.84 5.71
C MET A 61 -14.36 -17.11 4.64
N THR A 62 -15.55 -16.59 4.87
CA THR A 62 -16.61 -16.64 3.87
C THR A 62 -16.28 -15.73 2.70
N ARG A 63 -16.85 -16.03 1.54
CA ARG A 63 -16.72 -15.18 0.36
C ARG A 63 -17.19 -13.75 0.63
N GLN A 64 -18.27 -13.61 1.40
CA GLN A 64 -18.79 -12.31 1.78
C GLN A 64 -17.82 -11.53 2.66
N ALA A 65 -17.15 -12.20 3.59
CA ALA A 65 -16.15 -11.57 4.43
C ALA A 65 -14.96 -11.09 3.61
N VAL A 66 -14.47 -11.92 2.68
CA VAL A 66 -13.38 -11.52 1.78
C VAL A 66 -13.79 -10.32 0.94
N ALA A 67 -15.01 -10.31 0.41
CA ALA A 67 -15.51 -9.18 -0.38
C ALA A 67 -15.55 -7.88 0.44
N LYS A 68 -15.95 -7.95 1.70
CA LYS A 68 -15.97 -6.79 2.60
C LYS A 68 -14.56 -6.29 2.88
N HIS A 69 -13.62 -7.19 3.12
CA HIS A 69 -12.23 -6.82 3.33
C HIS A 69 -11.62 -6.17 2.09
N LEU A 70 -11.92 -6.71 0.92
CA LEU A 70 -11.47 -6.10 -0.35
C LEU A 70 -12.04 -4.70 -0.53
N ALA A 71 -13.31 -4.49 -0.16
CA ALA A 71 -13.93 -3.16 -0.25
C ALA A 71 -13.20 -2.14 0.63
N VAL A 72 -12.81 -2.52 1.84
CA VAL A 72 -12.03 -1.66 2.73
C VAL A 72 -10.67 -1.33 2.12
N LEU A 73 -10.00 -2.34 1.56
CA LEU A 73 -8.71 -2.15 0.89
C LEU A 73 -8.83 -1.25 -0.34
N GLU A 74 -9.89 -1.42 -1.12
CA GLU A 74 -10.15 -0.57 -2.29
C GLU A 74 -10.41 0.88 -1.88
N GLU A 75 -11.16 1.08 -0.81
CA GLU A 75 -11.47 2.41 -0.28
C GLU A 75 -10.21 3.14 0.20
N ALA A 76 -9.26 2.40 0.75
CA ALA A 76 -7.96 2.93 1.15
C ALA A 76 -6.98 3.07 -0.01
N ALA A 77 -7.40 2.75 -1.24
CA ALA A 77 -6.59 2.75 -2.45
C ALA A 77 -5.41 1.77 -2.40
N LEU A 78 -5.47 0.77 -1.52
CA LEU A 78 -4.45 -0.28 -1.43
C LEU A 78 -4.67 -1.40 -2.44
N VAL A 79 -5.88 -1.54 -2.96
CA VAL A 79 -6.25 -2.49 -3.98
C VAL A 79 -6.98 -1.75 -5.09
N SER A 80 -6.61 -2.06 -6.32
CA SER A 80 -7.35 -1.62 -7.50
C SER A 80 -7.88 -2.85 -8.21
N TRP A 81 -8.66 -2.64 -9.24
CA TRP A 81 -9.23 -3.75 -10.00
C TRP A 81 -9.31 -3.43 -11.48
N LYS A 82 -9.34 -4.48 -12.26
CA LYS A 82 -9.48 -4.42 -13.72
C LYS A 82 -10.47 -5.49 -14.12
N ARG A 83 -11.40 -5.14 -15.01
CA ARG A 83 -12.31 -6.14 -15.55
C ARG A 83 -11.66 -6.82 -16.74
N GLN A 84 -11.72 -8.14 -16.75
CA GLN A 84 -11.27 -8.97 -17.86
C GLN A 84 -12.38 -9.96 -18.20
N GLY A 85 -13.12 -9.71 -19.26
CA GLY A 85 -14.30 -10.49 -19.58
C GLY A 85 -15.36 -10.32 -18.49
N ARG A 86 -15.81 -11.42 -17.92
CA ARG A 86 -16.78 -11.42 -16.82
C ARG A 86 -16.12 -11.35 -15.46
N GLU A 87 -14.80 -11.42 -15.43
CA GLU A 87 -14.04 -11.48 -14.18
C GLU A 87 -13.55 -10.11 -13.78
N LYS A 88 -13.50 -9.90 -12.48
CA LYS A 88 -12.89 -8.73 -11.85
C LYS A 88 -11.58 -9.17 -11.22
N LEU A 89 -10.47 -8.68 -11.74
CA LEU A 89 -9.14 -9.00 -11.22
C LEU A 89 -8.69 -7.91 -10.26
N HIS A 90 -8.13 -8.32 -9.15
CA HIS A 90 -7.65 -7.41 -8.11
C HIS A 90 -6.15 -7.30 -8.14
N PHE A 91 -5.66 -6.09 -7.90
CA PHE A 91 -4.24 -5.77 -7.94
C PHE A 91 -3.85 -4.98 -6.70
N ILE A 92 -2.70 -5.30 -6.15
CA ILE A 92 -2.17 -4.49 -5.05
C ILE A 92 -1.67 -3.15 -5.58
N ASN A 93 -1.97 -2.09 -4.85
CA ASN A 93 -1.44 -0.76 -5.13
C ASN A 93 -0.47 -0.38 -4.00
N PRO A 94 0.83 -0.43 -4.23
CA PRO A 94 1.80 -0.13 -3.19
C PRO A 94 1.99 1.35 -2.91
N VAL A 95 1.43 2.23 -3.74
CA VAL A 95 1.70 3.67 -3.67
C VAL A 95 1.36 4.28 -2.31
N PRO A 96 0.17 4.02 -1.70
CA PRO A 96 -0.12 4.62 -0.40
C PRO A 96 0.84 4.20 0.70
N ILE A 97 1.23 2.93 0.71
CA ILE A 97 2.18 2.41 1.70
C ILE A 97 3.55 3.04 1.48
N ASN A 98 4.00 3.09 0.23
CA ASN A 98 5.29 3.71 -0.10
C ASN A 98 5.33 5.19 0.28
N GLN A 99 4.26 5.92 0.07
CA GLN A 99 4.20 7.34 0.44
C GLN A 99 4.31 7.55 1.95
N ILE A 100 3.61 6.74 2.73
CA ILE A 100 3.67 6.80 4.19
C ILE A 100 5.06 6.38 4.66
N ALA A 101 5.56 5.25 4.16
CA ALA A 101 6.87 4.75 4.52
C ALA A 101 7.98 5.75 4.19
N GLU A 102 7.95 6.32 2.99
CA GLU A 102 8.94 7.29 2.55
C GLU A 102 8.93 8.54 3.42
N ARG A 103 7.75 9.03 3.80
CA ARG A 103 7.63 10.18 4.69
C ARG A 103 8.28 9.92 6.03
N TRP A 104 8.04 8.76 6.63
CA TRP A 104 8.60 8.39 7.92
C TRP A 104 10.09 8.06 7.82
N ILE A 105 10.50 7.37 6.76
CA ILE A 105 11.91 7.08 6.50
C ILE A 105 12.70 8.38 6.41
N ARG A 106 12.20 9.36 5.66
CA ARG A 106 12.86 10.67 5.54
C ARG A 106 12.99 11.38 6.89
N LYS A 107 11.95 11.33 7.72
CA LYS A 107 12.01 11.91 9.05
C LYS A 107 13.07 11.24 9.91
N PHE A 108 13.12 9.92 9.90
CA PHE A 108 14.10 9.17 10.65
C PHE A 108 15.51 9.36 10.11
N GLU A 109 15.67 9.36 8.81
CA GLU A 109 16.97 9.60 8.19
C GLU A 109 17.52 10.97 8.54
N ARG A 110 16.70 12.00 8.52
CA ARG A 110 17.13 13.34 8.92
C ARG A 110 17.63 13.39 10.34
N ARG A 111 16.89 12.78 11.27
CA ARG A 111 17.29 12.71 12.67
C ARG A 111 18.55 11.89 12.84
N HIS A 112 18.63 10.78 12.15
CA HIS A 112 19.78 9.89 12.21
C HIS A 112 21.02 10.57 11.68
N LEU A 113 20.92 11.22 10.54
CA LEU A 113 22.02 11.98 9.93
C LEU A 113 22.44 13.14 10.81
N ALA A 114 21.49 13.86 11.38
CA ALA A 114 21.79 14.95 12.30
C ALA A 114 22.52 14.45 13.56
N ALA A 115 22.05 13.34 14.11
CA ALA A 115 22.68 12.71 15.27
C ALA A 115 24.08 12.23 14.97
N LEU A 116 24.28 11.58 13.83
CA LEU A 116 25.60 11.12 13.39
C LEU A 116 26.54 12.29 13.13
N SER A 117 26.06 13.35 12.50
CA SER A 117 26.84 14.56 12.23
C SER A 117 27.28 15.23 13.53
N ALA A 118 26.36 15.36 14.51
CA ALA A 118 26.67 15.93 15.82
C ALA A 118 27.70 15.07 16.56
N LEU A 119 27.53 13.76 16.53
CA LEU A 119 28.46 12.82 17.15
C LEU A 119 29.84 12.91 16.51
N LYS A 120 29.90 12.94 15.19
CA LYS A 120 31.14 13.07 14.43
C LYS A 120 31.87 14.36 14.82
N THR A 121 31.19 15.49 14.85
CA THR A 121 31.73 16.78 15.23
C THR A 121 32.31 16.74 16.67
N LYS A 122 31.54 16.12 17.57
CA LYS A 122 31.98 15.98 18.97
C LYS A 122 33.26 15.15 19.10
N LEU A 123 33.31 14.02 18.38
CA LEU A 123 34.48 13.14 18.41
C LEU A 123 35.70 13.81 17.77
N GLU A 124 35.51 14.53 16.67
CA GLU A 124 36.61 15.27 16.03
C GLU A 124 37.12 16.39 16.93
N GLY A 125 36.22 17.08 17.65
CA GLY A 125 36.60 18.08 18.63
C GLY A 125 37.41 17.50 19.79
N GLU A 126 37.05 16.35 20.29
CA GLU A 126 37.75 15.66 21.37
C GLU A 126 39.11 15.11 20.94
N GLY A 127 39.26 14.76 19.67
CA GLY A 127 40.48 14.19 19.14
C GLY A 127 41.54 15.20 18.74
N ARG A 128 41.34 16.49 19.00
CA ARG A 128 42.24 17.57 18.58
C ARG A 128 43.12 18.12 19.68
N ASP A 129 43.23 17.48 20.79
CA ASP A 129 44.12 17.94 21.86
C ASP A 129 45.59 17.75 21.50
#